data_10c1d363aedcc19fd649d9c1455b089b
#
_entry.id   10c1d363aedcc19fd649d9c1455b089b
#
_cell.length_a   1.000
_cell.length_b   1.000
_cell.length_c   1.000
_cell.angle_alpha   90.00
_cell.angle_beta   90.00
_cell.angle_gamma   90.00
#
_symmetry.space_group_name_H-M   'P 1'
#
loop_
_entity.id
_entity.type
_entity.pdbx_description
1 polymer ?
#
loop_
_entity_poly.entity_id
_entity_poly.type
_entity_poly.pdbx_seq_one_letter_code
_entity_poly.pdbx_strand_id
1 'polypeptide(L)'
;MNNKDFVNKEYEARVMVNESQYEHILSRYSKSSKPKEYIKNVNVYFDYDDLYLTTHHIVLRTRNISESEYELTLKIKGEKSDLELNHILTKDEYENMKKKVTIPNSPILEKLNELNVDISRLIMITELRTDRLEVQYKKHLLVIDKNYYGDTVDYNVEVESYSKKAAKRYLMQHVSPFGVEYKNGYIPKSRRAINYFKHQD
;
A
#
# COMPACT_ATOMS: atom_id res chain seq x y z
N MET A 1 11.18 -17.49 13.77
CA MET A 1 10.95 -16.52 12.68
C MET A 1 12.30 -16.20 12.08
N ASN A 2 12.45 -16.44 10.78
CA ASN A 2 13.66 -16.04 10.07
C ASN A 2 13.68 -14.49 9.98
N ASN A 3 14.88 -13.88 9.91
CA ASN A 3 15.04 -12.42 9.77
C ASN A 3 14.33 -11.77 8.56
N LYS A 4 13.57 -12.55 7.77
CA LYS A 4 12.84 -12.13 6.58
C LYS A 4 11.35 -11.84 6.82
N ASP A 5 10.82 -12.19 8.00
CA ASP A 5 9.38 -12.12 8.29
C ASP A 5 9.09 -11.13 9.42
N PHE A 6 8.11 -10.27 9.23
CA PHE A 6 7.66 -9.35 10.28
C PHE A 6 6.16 -9.08 10.20
N VAL A 7 5.57 -8.77 11.35
CA VAL A 7 4.14 -8.49 11.53
C VAL A 7 3.96 -7.07 12.03
N ASN A 8 3.20 -6.26 11.31
CA ASN A 8 2.87 -4.89 11.68
C ASN A 8 1.39 -4.73 12.01
N LYS A 9 1.10 -3.91 13.04
CA LYS A 9 -0.24 -3.36 13.28
C LYS A 9 -0.23 -1.90 12.90
N GLU A 10 -0.88 -1.56 11.80
CA GLU A 10 -0.94 -0.19 11.32
C GLU A 10 -2.22 0.52 11.74
N TYR A 11 -2.06 1.75 12.21
CA TYR A 11 -3.16 2.69 12.43
C TYR A 11 -2.95 3.90 11.55
N GLU A 12 -3.73 3.98 10.50
CA GLU A 12 -3.58 4.99 9.47
C GLU A 12 -4.85 5.80 9.24
N ALA A 13 -4.68 7.01 8.74
CA ALA A 13 -5.73 7.85 8.17
C ALA A 13 -5.27 8.37 6.81
N ARG A 14 -6.18 8.45 5.85
CA ARG A 14 -5.89 8.79 4.46
C ARG A 14 -6.90 9.77 3.92
N VAL A 15 -6.48 10.58 2.94
CA VAL A 15 -7.35 11.47 2.18
C VAL A 15 -6.84 11.58 0.74
N MET A 16 -7.78 11.63 -0.20
CA MET A 16 -7.46 12.01 -1.59
C MET A 16 -7.26 13.51 -1.68
N VAL A 17 -6.33 13.92 -2.51
CA VAL A 17 -6.07 15.32 -2.83
C VAL A 17 -6.06 15.51 -4.35
N ASN A 18 -6.38 16.70 -4.83
CA ASN A 18 -6.20 17.02 -6.24
C ASN A 18 -4.72 17.38 -6.54
N GLU A 19 -4.38 17.51 -7.81
CA GLU A 19 -3.01 17.78 -8.25
C GLU A 19 -2.44 19.07 -7.65
N SER A 20 -3.19 20.16 -7.66
CA SER A 20 -2.75 21.44 -7.07
C SER A 20 -2.49 21.33 -5.58
N GLN A 21 -3.36 20.65 -4.82
CA GLN A 21 -3.17 20.41 -3.40
C GLN A 21 -1.92 19.54 -3.17
N TYR A 22 -1.74 18.49 -3.97
CA TYR A 22 -0.56 17.62 -3.91
C TYR A 22 0.73 18.41 -4.11
N GLU A 23 0.82 19.24 -5.15
CA GLU A 23 2.01 20.04 -5.46
C GLU A 23 2.35 21.01 -4.31
N HIS A 24 1.36 21.69 -3.74
CA HIS A 24 1.56 22.57 -2.60
C HIS A 24 2.03 21.83 -1.35
N ILE A 25 1.42 20.69 -1.05
CA ILE A 25 1.79 19.82 0.08
C ILE A 25 3.22 19.30 -0.13
N LEU A 26 3.52 18.73 -1.30
CA LEU A 26 4.84 18.22 -1.65
C LEU A 26 5.91 19.31 -1.53
N SER A 27 5.67 20.49 -2.11
CA SER A 27 6.59 21.63 -2.04
C SER A 27 6.91 22.05 -0.60
N ARG A 28 5.91 22.06 0.28
CA ARG A 28 6.11 22.40 1.70
C ARG A 28 6.97 21.36 2.41
N TYR A 29 6.63 20.06 2.25
CA TYR A 29 7.27 19.01 3.04
C TYR A 29 8.62 18.56 2.46
N SER A 30 8.86 18.69 1.17
CA SER A 30 10.19 18.50 0.57
C SER A 30 11.24 19.48 1.14
N LYS A 31 10.83 20.67 1.57
CA LYS A 31 11.69 21.69 2.21
C LYS A 31 11.77 21.54 3.74
N SER A 32 11.05 20.57 4.33
CA SER A 32 11.07 20.35 5.77
C SER A 32 12.47 19.95 6.26
N SER A 33 12.85 20.41 7.45
CA SER A 33 14.07 19.95 8.13
C SER A 33 13.93 18.58 8.80
N LYS A 34 12.74 17.95 8.75
CA LYS A 34 12.52 16.61 9.30
C LYS A 34 13.18 15.54 8.45
N PRO A 35 13.60 14.42 9.04
CA PRO A 35 14.05 13.26 8.28
C PRO A 35 13.00 12.86 7.24
N LYS A 36 13.43 12.64 6.02
CA LYS A 36 12.56 12.32 4.89
C LYS A 36 13.21 11.37 3.91
N GLU A 37 12.39 10.64 3.20
CA GLU A 37 12.82 9.69 2.18
C GLU A 37 11.93 9.81 0.94
N TYR A 38 12.54 9.70 -0.24
CA TYR A 38 11.85 9.61 -1.52
C TYR A 38 11.94 8.17 -2.01
N ILE A 39 10.79 7.55 -2.16
CA ILE A 39 10.67 6.13 -2.49
C ILE A 39 9.89 6.00 -3.81
N LYS A 40 10.34 5.13 -4.69
CA LYS A 40 9.59 4.70 -5.87
C LYS A 40 9.20 3.24 -5.69
N ASN A 41 7.92 2.99 -5.47
CA ASN A 41 7.40 1.65 -5.30
C ASN A 41 6.69 1.19 -6.57
N VAL A 42 6.95 -0.05 -6.97
CA VAL A 42 6.11 -0.77 -7.92
C VAL A 42 5.44 -1.91 -7.18
N ASN A 43 4.12 -1.85 -7.10
CA ASN A 43 3.30 -2.89 -6.46
C ASN A 43 2.60 -3.70 -7.55
N VAL A 44 2.74 -5.02 -7.49
CA VAL A 44 2.01 -5.96 -8.34
C VAL A 44 0.99 -6.68 -7.47
N TYR A 45 -0.29 -6.61 -7.83
CA TYR A 45 -1.39 -7.20 -7.08
C TYR A 45 -1.83 -8.51 -7.68
N PHE A 46 -2.11 -9.48 -6.81
CA PHE A 46 -2.56 -10.82 -7.16
C PHE A 46 -3.91 -11.10 -6.55
N ASP A 47 -4.79 -11.73 -7.32
CA ASP A 47 -6.12 -12.16 -6.90
C ASP A 47 -6.58 -13.30 -7.81
N TYR A 48 -7.78 -13.81 -7.58
CA TYR A 48 -8.47 -14.63 -8.56
C TYR A 48 -9.10 -13.73 -9.63
N ASP A 49 -9.48 -14.31 -10.74
CA ASP A 49 -10.20 -13.63 -11.80
C ASP A 49 -11.51 -12.96 -11.31
N ASP A 50 -12.23 -13.62 -10.40
CA ASP A 50 -13.46 -13.11 -9.77
C ASP A 50 -13.20 -12.13 -8.59
N LEU A 51 -11.94 -11.75 -8.33
CA LEU A 51 -11.52 -10.88 -7.22
C LEU A 51 -11.91 -11.40 -5.83
N TYR A 52 -11.78 -12.69 -5.61
CA TYR A 52 -12.08 -13.33 -4.33
C TYR A 52 -11.37 -12.67 -3.15
N LEU A 53 -10.03 -12.49 -3.23
CA LEU A 53 -9.27 -11.85 -2.13
C LEU A 53 -9.76 -10.42 -1.86
N THR A 54 -9.93 -9.63 -2.91
CA THR A 54 -10.40 -8.24 -2.83
C THR A 54 -11.79 -8.15 -2.18
N THR A 55 -12.72 -9.04 -2.51
CA THR A 55 -14.08 -9.05 -1.93
C THR A 55 -14.07 -9.48 -0.47
N HIS A 56 -13.10 -10.29 -0.04
CA HIS A 56 -12.88 -10.71 1.34
C HIS A 56 -11.95 -9.75 2.12
N HIS A 57 -11.67 -8.55 1.57
CA HIS A 57 -10.81 -7.55 2.20
C HIS A 57 -9.37 -8.04 2.46
N ILE A 58 -8.88 -8.90 1.59
CA ILE A 58 -7.51 -9.41 1.58
C ILE A 58 -6.77 -8.75 0.41
N VAL A 59 -5.52 -8.36 0.63
CA VAL A 59 -4.62 -7.83 -0.39
C VAL A 59 -3.36 -8.68 -0.40
N LEU A 60 -3.05 -9.29 -1.53
CA LEU A 60 -1.78 -9.96 -1.80
C LEU A 60 -1.02 -9.17 -2.85
N ARG A 61 0.22 -8.77 -2.53
CA ARG A 61 1.04 -8.00 -3.45
C ARG A 61 2.51 -8.35 -3.33
N THR A 62 3.24 -8.21 -4.42
CA THR A 62 4.69 -7.96 -4.34
C THR A 62 4.97 -6.48 -4.49
N ARG A 63 6.06 -6.04 -3.88
CA ARG A 63 6.56 -4.66 -3.98
C ARG A 63 8.02 -4.68 -4.34
N ASN A 64 8.38 -3.93 -5.38
CA ASN A 64 9.76 -3.51 -5.62
C ASN A 64 9.93 -2.12 -4.99
N ILE A 65 10.76 -2.01 -3.94
CA ILE A 65 11.02 -0.76 -3.21
C ILE A 65 12.24 -0.06 -3.81
N SER A 66 13.26 -0.85 -4.22
CA SER A 66 14.49 -0.38 -4.84
C SER A 66 15.05 -1.44 -5.81
N GLU A 67 16.16 -1.17 -6.45
CA GLU A 67 16.79 -2.12 -7.40
C GLU A 67 17.10 -3.51 -6.81
N SER A 68 17.23 -3.61 -5.49
CA SER A 68 17.62 -4.83 -4.78
C SER A 68 16.67 -5.26 -3.67
N GLU A 69 15.58 -4.51 -3.43
CA GLU A 69 14.66 -4.78 -2.32
C GLU A 69 13.28 -5.13 -2.84
N TYR A 70 12.89 -6.36 -2.57
CA TYR A 70 11.60 -6.93 -2.99
C TYR A 70 10.87 -7.51 -1.78
N GLU A 71 9.57 -7.29 -1.71
CA GLU A 71 8.74 -7.70 -0.60
C GLU A 71 7.45 -8.36 -1.11
N LEU A 72 7.06 -9.46 -0.49
CA LEU A 72 5.71 -10.02 -0.56
C LEU A 72 4.93 -9.58 0.67
N THR A 73 3.75 -9.02 0.47
CA THR A 73 2.86 -8.56 1.54
C THR A 73 1.50 -9.24 1.43
N LEU A 74 1.01 -9.76 2.55
CA LEU A 74 -0.39 -10.14 2.74
C LEU A 74 -1.01 -9.21 3.78
N LYS A 75 -2.03 -8.44 3.37
CA LYS A 75 -2.77 -7.55 4.25
C LYS A 75 -4.22 -8.02 4.38
N ILE A 76 -4.68 -8.21 5.61
CA ILE A 76 -6.05 -8.64 5.92
C ILE A 76 -6.70 -7.57 6.78
N LYS A 77 -7.82 -7.04 6.32
CA LYS A 77 -8.57 -6.03 7.07
C LYS A 77 -9.21 -6.64 8.30
N GLY A 78 -8.89 -6.10 9.45
CA GLY A 78 -9.48 -6.50 10.73
C GLY A 78 -10.47 -5.47 11.27
N GLU A 79 -11.31 -5.89 12.21
CA GLU A 79 -12.28 -5.00 12.87
C GLU A 79 -11.62 -3.87 13.66
N LYS A 80 -10.54 -4.18 14.39
CA LYS A 80 -9.82 -3.22 15.26
C LYS A 80 -8.55 -2.67 14.62
N SER A 81 -7.79 -3.53 13.96
CA SER A 81 -6.55 -3.20 13.25
C SER A 81 -6.36 -4.16 12.09
N ASP A 82 -5.72 -3.70 11.04
CA ASP A 82 -5.33 -4.56 9.93
C ASP A 82 -4.17 -5.46 10.37
N LEU A 83 -4.17 -6.71 9.88
CA LEU A 83 -3.02 -7.61 9.97
C LEU A 83 -2.20 -7.46 8.70
N GLU A 84 -0.92 -7.21 8.83
CA GLU A 84 0.01 -7.19 7.72
C GLU A 84 1.17 -8.16 7.99
N LEU A 85 1.35 -9.12 7.08
CA LEU A 85 2.46 -10.03 7.04
C LEU A 85 3.36 -9.66 5.87
N ASN A 86 4.65 -9.54 6.12
CA ASN A 86 5.64 -9.21 5.10
C ASN A 86 6.73 -10.27 5.07
N HIS A 87 7.23 -10.56 3.86
CA HIS A 87 8.30 -11.49 3.59
C HIS A 87 9.24 -10.90 2.54
N ILE A 88 10.54 -10.85 2.84
CA ILE A 88 11.54 -10.33 1.90
C ILE A 88 11.82 -11.38 0.83
N LEU A 89 11.66 -10.97 -0.41
CA LEU A 89 11.92 -11.80 -1.60
C LEU A 89 13.32 -11.59 -2.13
N THR A 90 13.88 -12.64 -2.70
CA THR A 90 14.98 -12.51 -3.67
C THR A 90 14.44 -11.95 -4.99
N LYS A 91 15.33 -11.45 -5.84
CA LYS A 91 14.97 -11.00 -7.19
C LYS A 91 14.30 -12.12 -8.01
N ASP A 92 14.84 -13.33 -7.93
CA ASP A 92 14.31 -14.46 -8.67
C ASP A 92 12.91 -14.87 -8.20
N GLU A 93 12.64 -14.85 -6.89
CA GLU A 93 11.30 -15.09 -6.34
C GLU A 93 10.32 -14.01 -6.82
N TYR A 94 10.71 -12.73 -6.80
CA TYR A 94 9.89 -11.63 -7.31
C TYR A 94 9.56 -11.77 -8.80
N GLU A 95 10.55 -12.04 -9.65
CA GLU A 95 10.35 -12.23 -11.09
C GLU A 95 9.52 -13.48 -11.41
N ASN A 96 9.71 -14.55 -10.65
CA ASN A 96 8.92 -15.77 -10.80
C ASN A 96 7.46 -15.53 -10.44
N MET A 97 7.17 -14.77 -9.39
CA MET A 97 5.78 -14.42 -9.02
C MET A 97 5.06 -13.60 -10.11
N LYS A 98 5.78 -12.74 -10.83
CA LYS A 98 5.18 -11.99 -11.95
C LYS A 98 4.84 -12.88 -13.15
N LYS A 99 5.62 -13.93 -13.39
CA LYS A 99 5.42 -14.86 -14.52
C LYS A 99 4.40 -15.94 -14.21
N LYS A 100 4.53 -16.54 -13.04
CA LYS A 100 3.64 -17.57 -12.52
C LYS A 100 3.59 -17.43 -11.00
N VAL A 101 2.41 -17.17 -10.46
CA VAL A 101 2.26 -16.93 -9.02
C VAL A 101 2.72 -18.15 -8.22
N THR A 102 3.86 -18.01 -7.56
CA THR A 102 4.47 -19.04 -6.70
C THR A 102 4.81 -18.41 -5.36
N ILE A 103 4.04 -18.73 -4.32
CA ILE A 103 4.28 -18.17 -2.99
C ILE A 103 5.43 -18.91 -2.34
N PRO A 104 6.52 -18.24 -1.91
CA PRO A 104 7.61 -18.90 -1.22
C PRO A 104 7.16 -19.46 0.14
N ASN A 105 7.91 -20.45 0.65
CA ASN A 105 7.64 -21.00 1.99
C ASN A 105 7.85 -19.90 3.05
N SER A 106 6.76 -19.43 3.63
CA SER A 106 6.69 -18.24 4.48
C SER A 106 5.42 -18.24 5.32
N PRO A 107 5.33 -17.42 6.38
CA PRO A 107 4.10 -17.23 7.13
C PRO A 107 2.92 -16.73 6.26
N ILE A 108 3.21 -16.09 5.13
CA ILE A 108 2.19 -15.69 4.16
C ILE A 108 1.56 -16.92 3.50
N LEU A 109 2.36 -17.90 3.07
CA LEU A 109 1.84 -19.14 2.50
C LEU A 109 0.99 -19.92 3.52
N GLU A 110 1.48 -20.03 4.77
CA GLU A 110 0.74 -20.67 5.86
C GLU A 110 -0.61 -19.98 6.07
N LYS A 111 -0.62 -18.64 6.09
CA LYS A 111 -1.84 -17.85 6.29
C LYS A 111 -2.83 -17.97 5.13
N LEU A 112 -2.36 -17.99 3.89
CA LEU A 112 -3.20 -18.23 2.72
C LEU A 112 -3.85 -19.63 2.77
N ASN A 113 -3.11 -20.64 3.19
CA ASN A 113 -3.63 -22.01 3.39
C ASN A 113 -4.68 -22.06 4.51
N GLU A 114 -4.46 -21.38 5.65
CA GLU A 114 -5.46 -21.24 6.73
C GLU A 114 -6.77 -20.60 6.24
N LEU A 115 -6.67 -19.67 5.30
CA LEU A 115 -7.81 -18.99 4.69
C LEU A 115 -8.45 -19.79 3.53
N ASN A 116 -7.96 -21.00 3.26
CA ASN A 116 -8.37 -21.86 2.15
C ASN A 116 -8.24 -21.18 0.77
N VAL A 117 -7.22 -20.33 0.60
CA VAL A 117 -6.91 -19.70 -0.68
C VAL A 117 -6.22 -20.72 -1.60
N ASP A 118 -6.81 -21.00 -2.75
CA ASP A 118 -6.21 -21.84 -3.77
C ASP A 118 -5.14 -21.08 -4.56
N ILE A 119 -3.86 -21.32 -4.24
CA ILE A 119 -2.72 -20.64 -4.86
C ILE A 119 -2.69 -20.83 -6.38
N SER A 120 -3.20 -21.96 -6.90
CA SER A 120 -3.19 -22.26 -8.34
C SER A 120 -4.12 -21.37 -9.15
N ARG A 121 -5.11 -20.72 -8.50
CA ARG A 121 -6.04 -19.76 -9.10
C ARG A 121 -5.56 -18.32 -9.08
N LEU A 122 -4.48 -18.04 -8.35
CA LEU A 122 -3.94 -16.67 -8.26
C LEU A 122 -3.33 -16.26 -9.60
N ILE A 123 -3.71 -15.09 -10.06
CA ILE A 123 -3.17 -14.44 -11.25
C ILE A 123 -2.71 -13.01 -10.91
N MET A 124 -1.85 -12.46 -11.72
CA MET A 124 -1.52 -11.03 -11.66
C MET A 124 -2.71 -10.22 -12.19
N ILE A 125 -3.24 -9.33 -11.38
CA ILE A 125 -4.39 -8.47 -11.75
C ILE A 125 -3.91 -7.15 -12.32
N THR A 126 -3.00 -6.47 -11.62
CA THR A 126 -2.59 -5.12 -12.01
C THR A 126 -1.25 -4.72 -11.38
N GLU A 127 -0.64 -3.70 -11.96
CA GLU A 127 0.54 -3.04 -11.43
C GLU A 127 0.21 -1.59 -11.07
N LEU A 128 0.75 -1.11 -9.95
CA LEU A 128 0.63 0.27 -9.49
C LEU A 128 2.00 0.80 -9.10
N ARG A 129 2.45 1.85 -9.78
CA ARG A 129 3.64 2.61 -9.38
C ARG A 129 3.22 3.75 -8.45
N THR A 130 4.01 3.99 -7.40
CA THR A 130 3.83 5.11 -6.49
C THR A 130 5.15 5.84 -6.32
N ASP A 131 5.16 7.14 -6.63
CA ASP A 131 6.21 8.07 -6.22
C ASP A 131 5.81 8.63 -4.85
N ARG A 132 6.61 8.37 -3.82
CA ARG A 132 6.30 8.60 -2.41
C ARG A 132 7.33 9.50 -1.75
N LEU A 133 6.86 10.50 -1.01
CA LEU A 133 7.65 11.21 0.00
C LEU A 133 7.17 10.80 1.38
N GLU A 134 8.09 10.25 2.17
CA GLU A 134 7.90 9.98 3.60
C GLU A 134 8.57 11.06 4.43
N VAL A 135 7.89 11.58 5.44
CA VAL A 135 8.43 12.57 6.38
C VAL A 135 8.22 12.09 7.80
N GLN A 136 9.32 11.79 8.48
CA GLN A 136 9.29 11.19 9.82
C GLN A 136 9.11 12.26 10.90
N TYR A 137 8.06 12.09 11.69
CA TYR A 137 7.82 12.82 12.93
C TYR A 137 7.98 11.91 14.14
N LYS A 138 8.19 12.48 15.33
CA LYS A 138 8.39 11.69 16.56
C LYS A 138 7.25 10.71 16.88
N LYS A 139 6.00 11.06 16.50
CA LYS A 139 4.79 10.30 16.87
C LYS A 139 3.98 9.79 15.68
N HIS A 140 4.40 10.08 14.46
CA HIS A 140 3.70 9.68 13.25
C HIS A 140 4.61 9.79 12.03
N LEU A 141 4.27 9.04 10.99
CA LEU A 141 4.83 9.13 9.66
C LEU A 141 3.82 9.86 8.77
N LEU A 142 4.25 10.92 8.09
CA LEU A 142 3.49 11.57 7.03
C LEU A 142 3.94 11.01 5.69
N VAL A 143 2.98 10.56 4.88
CA VAL A 143 3.20 9.95 3.57
C VAL A 143 2.46 10.76 2.51
N ILE A 144 3.14 11.14 1.44
CA ILE A 144 2.59 11.91 0.32
C ILE A 144 2.84 11.11 -0.95
N ASP A 145 1.76 10.62 -1.58
CA ASP A 145 1.79 9.69 -2.70
C ASP A 145 1.28 10.30 -3.99
N LYS A 146 1.99 10.05 -5.08
CA LYS A 146 1.52 10.15 -6.46
C LYS A 146 1.48 8.75 -7.06
N ASN A 147 0.30 8.31 -7.45
CA ASN A 147 0.04 6.94 -7.88
C ASN A 147 -0.25 6.92 -9.39
N TYR A 148 0.26 5.88 -10.07
CA TYR A 148 0.11 5.67 -11.51
C TYR A 148 -0.38 4.24 -11.76
N TYR A 149 -1.52 4.10 -12.44
CA TYR A 149 -2.07 2.81 -12.86
C TYR A 149 -2.89 2.99 -14.14
N GLY A 150 -2.60 2.16 -15.16
CA GLY A 150 -3.11 2.39 -16.50
C GLY A 150 -2.73 3.78 -17.02
N ASP A 151 -3.70 4.54 -17.51
CA ASP A 151 -3.56 5.94 -17.93
C ASP A 151 -3.93 6.95 -16.82
N THR A 152 -4.22 6.46 -15.62
CA THR A 152 -4.67 7.28 -14.49
C THR A 152 -3.51 7.68 -13.59
N VAL A 153 -3.57 8.95 -13.15
CA VAL A 153 -2.73 9.48 -12.08
C VAL A 153 -3.65 10.01 -10.98
N ASP A 154 -3.40 9.59 -9.74
CA ASP A 154 -4.09 10.13 -8.58
C ASP A 154 -3.14 10.41 -7.41
N TYR A 155 -3.63 11.15 -6.41
CA TYR A 155 -2.82 11.66 -5.32
C TYR A 155 -3.52 11.41 -3.99
N ASN A 156 -2.75 11.00 -2.98
CA ASN A 156 -3.25 10.88 -1.63
C ASN A 156 -2.20 11.27 -0.58
N VAL A 157 -2.69 11.65 0.58
CA VAL A 157 -1.87 11.87 1.78
C VAL A 157 -2.33 10.89 2.85
N GLU A 158 -1.36 10.23 3.49
CA GLU A 158 -1.58 9.27 4.56
C GLU A 158 -0.82 9.71 5.81
N VAL A 159 -1.33 9.34 6.98
CA VAL A 159 -0.59 9.43 8.24
C VAL A 159 -0.72 8.11 8.97
N GLU A 160 0.41 7.52 9.30
CA GLU A 160 0.53 6.37 10.17
C GLU A 160 0.87 6.81 11.58
N SER A 161 0.22 6.24 12.61
CA SER A 161 0.43 6.62 13.98
C SER A 161 0.02 5.51 14.95
N TYR A 162 0.15 5.76 16.26
CA TYR A 162 -0.14 4.79 17.33
C TYR A 162 -1.62 4.51 17.59
N SER A 163 -2.54 5.24 16.95
CA SER A 163 -3.99 4.98 17.00
C SER A 163 -4.73 5.65 15.84
N LYS A 164 -5.91 5.14 15.45
CA LYS A 164 -6.78 5.73 14.39
C LYS A 164 -7.14 7.19 14.70
N LYS A 165 -7.42 7.53 15.95
CA LYS A 165 -7.72 8.92 16.38
C LYS A 165 -6.51 9.83 16.22
N ALA A 166 -5.32 9.36 16.57
CA ALA A 166 -4.08 10.12 16.42
C ALA A 166 -3.73 10.31 14.94
N ALA A 167 -3.81 9.24 14.14
CA ALA A 167 -3.58 9.30 12.70
C ALA A 167 -4.48 10.34 12.01
N LYS A 168 -5.80 10.30 12.27
CA LYS A 168 -6.75 11.29 11.73
C LYS A 168 -6.42 12.72 12.16
N ARG A 169 -6.11 12.93 13.44
CA ARG A 169 -5.75 14.27 13.96
C ARG A 169 -4.50 14.81 13.28
N TYR A 170 -3.44 14.00 13.19
CA TYR A 170 -2.19 14.42 12.54
C TYR A 170 -2.38 14.63 11.03
N LEU A 171 -3.13 13.77 10.36
CA LEU A 171 -3.47 13.96 8.95
C LEU A 171 -4.09 15.34 8.74
N MET A 172 -5.12 15.70 9.51
CA MET A 172 -5.79 16.99 9.37
C MET A 172 -4.88 18.18 9.68
N GLN A 173 -3.96 18.06 10.63
CA GLN A 173 -2.95 19.10 10.88
C GLN A 173 -2.03 19.36 9.67
N HIS A 174 -1.76 18.31 8.87
CA HIS A 174 -0.91 18.42 7.69
C HIS A 174 -1.65 18.93 6.46
N VAL A 175 -2.93 18.58 6.27
CA VAL A 175 -3.64 18.81 5.00
C VAL A 175 -4.66 19.95 5.04
N SER A 176 -5.24 20.30 6.21
CA SER A 176 -6.22 21.39 6.32
C SER A 176 -5.69 22.76 5.87
N PRO A 177 -4.40 23.12 6.08
CA PRO A 177 -3.86 24.38 5.57
C PRO A 177 -3.90 24.51 4.04
N PHE A 178 -4.13 23.41 3.33
CA PHE A 178 -4.23 23.34 1.86
C PHE A 178 -5.68 23.18 1.36
N GLY A 179 -6.67 23.45 2.23
CA GLY A 179 -8.08 23.34 1.88
C GLY A 179 -8.58 21.90 1.71
N VAL A 180 -7.88 20.93 2.30
CA VAL A 180 -8.28 19.52 2.24
C VAL A 180 -9.15 19.18 3.44
N GLU A 181 -10.33 18.61 3.18
CA GLU A 181 -11.27 18.14 4.19
C GLU A 181 -11.25 16.61 4.30
N TYR A 182 -11.42 16.10 5.52
CA TYR A 182 -11.54 14.66 5.74
C TYR A 182 -12.90 14.16 5.27
N LYS A 183 -12.88 13.26 4.29
CA LYS A 183 -14.09 12.58 3.83
C LYS A 183 -14.03 11.11 4.25
N ASN A 184 -15.14 10.58 4.76
CA ASN A 184 -15.28 9.14 4.96
C ASN A 184 -15.42 8.44 3.60
N GLY A 185 -15.10 7.14 3.56
CA GLY A 185 -15.25 6.35 2.33
C GLY A 185 -14.03 6.41 1.41
N TYR A 186 -12.84 6.69 1.97
CA TYR A 186 -11.59 6.56 1.22
C TYR A 186 -11.46 5.16 0.61
N ILE A 187 -11.21 5.10 -0.69
CA ILE A 187 -10.96 3.85 -1.41
C ILE A 187 -9.44 3.58 -1.43
N PRO A 188 -8.95 2.47 -0.87
CA PRO A 188 -7.53 2.13 -0.88
C PRO A 188 -6.95 2.11 -2.30
N LYS A 189 -5.69 2.54 -2.45
CA LYS A 189 -5.02 2.62 -3.76
C LYS A 189 -4.98 1.29 -4.51
N SER A 190 -4.80 0.17 -3.81
CA SER A 190 -4.92 -1.17 -4.39
C SER A 190 -6.30 -1.39 -5.04
N ARG A 191 -7.37 -1.04 -4.33
CA ARG A 191 -8.74 -1.16 -4.83
C ARG A 191 -9.00 -0.22 -6.02
N ARG A 192 -8.44 0.99 -6.01
CA ARG A 192 -8.57 1.93 -7.14
C ARG A 192 -7.90 1.36 -8.39
N ALA A 193 -6.66 0.86 -8.26
CA ALA A 193 -5.93 0.24 -9.36
C ALA A 193 -6.64 -1.01 -9.90
N ILE A 194 -7.11 -1.91 -9.01
CA ILE A 194 -7.83 -3.13 -9.41
C ILE A 194 -9.14 -2.78 -10.13
N ASN A 195 -9.92 -1.83 -9.60
CA ASN A 195 -11.18 -1.41 -10.20
C ASN A 195 -10.98 -0.78 -11.58
N TYR A 196 -9.90 -0.02 -11.78
CA TYR A 196 -9.59 0.59 -13.08
C TYR A 196 -9.49 -0.48 -14.18
N PHE A 197 -8.79 -1.57 -13.94
CA PHE A 197 -8.59 -2.63 -14.93
C PHE A 197 -9.85 -3.47 -15.17
N LYS A 198 -10.70 -3.69 -14.17
CA LYS A 198 -11.97 -4.41 -14.32
C LYS A 198 -13.03 -3.66 -15.12
N HIS A 199 -12.95 -2.36 -15.24
CA HIS A 199 -13.92 -1.55 -16.01
C HIS A 199 -13.45 -1.30 -17.45
N GLN A 200 -12.35 -1.93 -17.89
CA GLN A 200 -11.87 -1.89 -19.28
C GLN A 200 -12.24 -3.12 -20.10
N ASP A 201 -12.75 -4.19 -19.45
CA ASP A 201 -13.37 -5.36 -20.05
C ASP A 201 -14.91 -5.19 -20.10
#